data_183b8579abcee3794961a926c2c3d601
#
_entry.id   183b8579abcee3794961a926c2c3d601
#
_cell.length_a   1.000
_cell.length_b   1.000
_cell.length_c   1.000
_cell.angle_alpha   90.00
_cell.angle_beta   90.00
_cell.angle_gamma   90.00
#
_symmetry.space_group_name_H-M   'P 1'
#
loop_
_entity.id
_entity.type
_entity.pdbx_description
1 polymer ?
#
loop_
_entity_poly.entity_id
_entity_poly.type
_entity_poly.pdbx_seq_one_letter_code
_entity_poly.pdbx_strand_id
1 'polypeptide(L)'
;MRKNRSAAVAAASFLLVTGAAIASAPSAYAGTPGGTHANDRNTDFNGDGYDDVLVGSPGAAVGGYKGAGMVTVQYGGPKGMGTTNVRAFSQNSSGVAGAAETGDNFGKAVATGDLDSDGYDDAVVGIPGEDIGAVSNAGGVVVLWGTPKGLTGSVSNWLQADDLTTSGRFGTALAAARFSDTTPGDLLAVMDSVGLTTYQFEPATEPGAKSVGPQSRQPQQKARTTLTSPPKTALARSGADEPPGIQPKSMTTGDYDNNGYADLIVSGTSVGDEPGHGWSYILPGTASNDEPLPVTAVRGGPVVASGDINGDGYDDLVTGEPHSPDDGGESMTGGMVGVYYGSSAGPAGQEGPGTPPVWWTQDSPGVPGTNERGDGFGTDLSVGDTNKDGFADLAIGVSGEDIGTVPDAGAFIVLRGAARGLTSTGALSANQGTTRVPGTVEKGDKFGGQVSFTDPNDDGRFGLLVSAPSENTNDGFVWVFSAGTGGITTSGSWSYGASAFGGPTADALYGAAIDD
;
A
#
# COMPACT_ATOMS: atom_id res chain seq x y z
N MET A 1 -20.37 -62.42 -65.40
CA MET A 1 -20.13 -61.13 -66.02
C MET A 1 -20.72 -60.03 -65.12
N ARG A 2 -20.02 -59.00 -64.93
CA ARG A 2 -20.21 -57.78 -64.13
C ARG A 2 -19.64 -57.83 -62.70
N LYS A 3 -18.52 -57.17 -62.58
CA LYS A 3 -17.85 -56.81 -61.34
C LYS A 3 -18.61 -55.67 -60.69
N ASN A 4 -18.96 -55.79 -59.42
CA ASN A 4 -19.33 -54.62 -58.59
C ASN A 4 -18.20 -54.34 -57.67
N ARG A 5 -17.68 -53.14 -57.78
CA ARG A 5 -16.70 -52.55 -56.86
C ARG A 5 -17.49 -51.90 -55.70
N SER A 6 -17.25 -52.35 -54.49
CA SER A 6 -17.73 -51.70 -53.29
C SER A 6 -16.70 -50.60 -52.92
N ALA A 7 -17.13 -49.34 -52.84
CA ALA A 7 -16.36 -48.23 -52.30
C ALA A 7 -16.55 -48.20 -50.80
N ALA A 8 -15.46 -48.28 -50.05
CA ALA A 8 -15.45 -48.07 -48.63
C ALA A 8 -15.39 -46.55 -48.36
N VAL A 9 -16.42 -46.06 -47.70
CA VAL A 9 -16.45 -44.69 -47.18
C VAL A 9 -15.82 -44.71 -45.79
N ALA A 10 -14.64 -44.11 -45.66
CA ALA A 10 -14.03 -43.88 -44.35
C ALA A 10 -14.68 -42.62 -43.74
N ALA A 11 -15.45 -42.82 -42.69
CA ALA A 11 -15.93 -41.71 -41.84
C ALA A 11 -14.81 -41.28 -40.89
N ALA A 12 -14.23 -40.13 -41.16
CA ALA A 12 -13.34 -39.49 -40.22
C ALA A 12 -14.15 -38.77 -39.13
N SER A 13 -14.16 -39.33 -37.93
CA SER A 13 -14.74 -38.68 -36.76
C SER A 13 -13.78 -37.58 -36.30
N PHE A 14 -14.14 -36.31 -36.52
CA PHE A 14 -13.49 -35.18 -35.88
C PHE A 14 -13.95 -35.12 -34.42
N LEU A 15 -13.06 -35.48 -33.52
CA LEU A 15 -13.21 -35.19 -32.10
C LEU A 15 -12.91 -33.68 -31.89
N LEU A 16 -13.97 -32.89 -31.72
CA LEU A 16 -13.83 -31.50 -31.28
C LEU A 16 -13.51 -31.55 -29.77
N VAL A 17 -12.24 -31.47 -29.42
CA VAL A 17 -11.83 -31.17 -28.05
C VAL A 17 -12.00 -29.66 -27.90
N THR A 18 -13.12 -29.23 -27.32
CA THR A 18 -13.25 -27.88 -26.77
C THR A 18 -12.40 -27.86 -25.51
N GLY A 19 -11.14 -27.49 -25.66
CA GLY A 19 -10.32 -27.08 -24.55
C GLY A 19 -10.89 -25.76 -24.03
N ALA A 20 -11.59 -25.80 -22.90
CA ALA A 20 -11.73 -24.62 -22.09
C ALA A 20 -10.29 -24.23 -21.65
N ALA A 21 -9.77 -23.18 -22.24
CA ALA A 21 -8.63 -22.51 -21.65
C ALA A 21 -9.13 -21.96 -20.31
N ILE A 22 -8.81 -22.66 -19.24
CA ILE A 22 -8.77 -22.04 -17.92
C ILE A 22 -7.63 -21.04 -18.07
N ALA A 23 -7.96 -19.77 -18.24
CA ALA A 23 -7.00 -18.70 -17.98
C ALA A 23 -6.69 -18.81 -16.48
N SER A 24 -5.61 -19.53 -16.15
CA SER A 24 -4.96 -19.31 -14.88
C SER A 24 -4.53 -17.85 -14.91
N ALA A 25 -5.02 -17.04 -13.99
CA ALA A 25 -4.38 -15.77 -13.68
C ALA A 25 -2.87 -16.07 -13.56
N PRO A 26 -1.99 -15.29 -14.18
CA PRO A 26 -0.59 -15.46 -13.95
C PRO A 26 -0.36 -15.33 -12.45
N SER A 27 0.15 -16.37 -11.81
CA SER A 27 0.76 -16.23 -10.52
C SER A 27 1.84 -15.16 -10.68
N ALA A 28 1.79 -14.11 -9.89
CA ALA A 28 2.89 -13.17 -9.79
C ALA A 28 4.14 -14.00 -9.40
N TYR A 29 5.13 -14.03 -10.30
CA TYR A 29 6.37 -14.70 -10.03
C TYR A 29 7.36 -13.65 -9.55
N ALA A 30 7.45 -13.47 -8.24
CA ALA A 30 8.67 -12.94 -7.65
C ALA A 30 9.82 -13.87 -8.06
N GLY A 31 10.97 -13.29 -8.38
CA GLY A 31 12.15 -14.06 -8.78
C GLY A 31 12.28 -14.37 -10.27
N THR A 32 11.48 -13.77 -11.15
CA THR A 32 11.74 -13.80 -12.60
C THR A 32 12.53 -12.56 -13.00
N PRO A 33 13.83 -12.66 -13.29
CA PRO A 33 14.59 -11.50 -13.77
C PRO A 33 13.96 -10.91 -15.02
N GLY A 34 13.62 -9.62 -15.00
CA GLY A 34 13.25 -8.88 -16.20
C GLY A 34 11.83 -8.40 -16.32
N GLY A 35 11.11 -8.17 -15.25
CA GLY A 35 9.87 -7.44 -15.38
C GLY A 35 8.90 -7.51 -14.21
N THR A 36 8.89 -6.48 -13.47
CA THR A 36 7.74 -6.08 -12.66
C THR A 36 6.56 -5.78 -13.58
N HIS A 37 5.36 -6.12 -13.14
CA HIS A 37 4.11 -5.80 -13.82
C HIS A 37 3.38 -4.71 -13.01
N ALA A 38 2.57 -3.89 -13.67
CA ALA A 38 1.77 -2.85 -12.99
C ALA A 38 0.90 -3.40 -11.84
N ASN A 39 0.56 -4.68 -11.90
CA ASN A 39 -0.26 -5.39 -10.91
C ASN A 39 0.56 -6.33 -10.00
N ASP A 40 1.88 -6.16 -9.94
CA ASP A 40 2.71 -6.88 -8.99
C ASP A 40 2.53 -6.23 -7.62
N ARG A 41 1.75 -6.89 -6.78
CA ARG A 41 1.38 -6.42 -5.43
C ARG A 41 1.87 -7.34 -4.35
N ASN A 42 2.66 -8.36 -4.71
CA ASN A 42 3.27 -9.24 -3.72
C ASN A 42 4.63 -8.70 -3.32
N THR A 43 4.90 -8.73 -2.04
CA THR A 43 6.19 -8.35 -1.47
C THR A 43 7.00 -9.62 -1.22
N ASP A 44 7.99 -9.92 -2.06
CA ASP A 44 8.82 -11.11 -1.92
C ASP A 44 10.32 -10.78 -1.94
N PHE A 45 10.85 -10.41 -0.77
CA PHE A 45 12.27 -10.02 -0.60
C PHE A 45 13.26 -11.15 -0.80
N ASN A 46 12.80 -12.40 -0.83
CA ASN A 46 13.67 -13.57 -0.87
C ASN A 46 13.45 -14.45 -2.11
N GLY A 47 12.45 -14.19 -2.94
CA GLY A 47 12.13 -14.88 -4.17
C GLY A 47 11.58 -16.29 -3.94
N ASP A 48 10.94 -16.56 -2.80
CA ASP A 48 10.39 -17.88 -2.49
C ASP A 48 8.91 -18.04 -2.87
N GLY A 49 8.27 -16.99 -3.35
CA GLY A 49 6.90 -16.96 -3.87
C GLY A 49 5.83 -16.78 -2.80
N TYR A 50 6.20 -16.35 -1.60
CA TYR A 50 5.27 -16.04 -0.51
C TYR A 50 5.41 -14.57 -0.14
N ASP A 51 4.28 -13.89 0.06
CA ASP A 51 4.33 -12.50 0.49
C ASP A 51 5.05 -12.35 1.82
N ASP A 52 6.01 -11.46 1.85
CA ASP A 52 6.69 -11.01 3.06
C ASP A 52 6.00 -9.74 3.59
N VAL A 53 6.19 -9.41 4.85
CA VAL A 53 5.56 -8.22 5.46
C VAL A 53 6.62 -7.31 6.06
N LEU A 54 6.61 -6.04 5.67
CA LEU A 54 7.46 -5.00 6.22
C LEU A 54 6.66 -4.13 7.21
N VAL A 55 7.12 -4.04 8.46
CA VAL A 55 6.43 -3.29 9.53
C VAL A 55 7.36 -2.24 10.11
N GLY A 56 6.90 -1.00 10.11
CA GLY A 56 7.56 0.15 10.71
C GLY A 56 7.26 0.31 12.21
N SER A 57 8.28 0.76 12.91
CA SER A 57 8.25 1.08 14.35
C SER A 57 9.03 2.38 14.59
N PRO A 58 8.50 3.53 14.15
CA PRO A 58 9.26 4.79 14.11
C PRO A 58 9.58 5.36 15.49
N GLY A 59 8.82 4.97 16.51
CA GLY A 59 9.07 5.39 17.89
C GLY A 59 10.14 4.59 18.61
N ALA A 60 10.61 3.47 18.04
CA ALA A 60 11.53 2.55 18.68
C ALA A 60 12.83 3.24 19.13
N ALA A 61 13.26 2.95 20.36
CA ALA A 61 14.53 3.42 20.86
C ALA A 61 15.68 2.52 20.39
N VAL A 62 16.62 3.06 19.61
CA VAL A 62 17.75 2.32 19.05
C VAL A 62 19.06 2.92 19.56
N GLY A 63 19.93 2.09 20.15
CA GLY A 63 21.21 2.57 20.69
C GLY A 63 21.09 3.61 21.82
N GLY A 64 19.91 3.73 22.44
CA GLY A 64 19.62 4.72 23.48
C GLY A 64 18.96 6.01 22.96
N TYR A 65 18.78 6.15 21.65
CA TYR A 65 18.12 7.28 21.01
C TYR A 65 16.62 7.01 20.87
N LYS A 66 15.76 7.80 21.53
CA LYS A 66 14.31 7.67 21.46
C LYS A 66 13.78 8.11 20.10
N GLY A 67 12.84 7.33 19.55
CA GLY A 67 12.27 7.65 18.24
C GLY A 67 13.28 7.59 17.10
N ALA A 68 14.41 6.90 17.27
CA ALA A 68 15.33 6.64 16.17
C ALA A 68 14.71 5.73 15.12
N GLY A 69 13.86 4.81 15.56
CA GLY A 69 13.04 3.98 14.69
C GLY A 69 13.71 2.70 14.19
N MET A 70 12.87 1.75 13.80
CA MET A 70 13.26 0.48 13.20
C MET A 70 12.18 -0.04 12.26
N VAL A 71 12.54 -0.99 11.40
CA VAL A 71 11.59 -1.83 10.67
C VAL A 71 11.85 -3.31 10.98
N THR A 72 10.81 -4.12 10.86
CA THR A 72 10.91 -5.58 10.88
C THR A 72 10.35 -6.14 9.60
N VAL A 73 10.99 -7.17 9.06
CA VAL A 73 10.43 -7.99 7.98
C VAL A 73 10.11 -9.37 8.52
N GLN A 74 8.90 -9.83 8.23
CA GLN A 74 8.42 -11.19 8.51
C GLN A 74 8.26 -11.91 7.19
N TYR A 75 9.04 -12.98 7.01
CA TYR A 75 8.99 -13.77 5.80
C TYR A 75 7.80 -14.72 5.81
N GLY A 76 7.09 -14.75 4.69
CA GLY A 76 6.00 -15.66 4.43
C GLY A 76 6.43 -17.12 4.32
N GLY A 77 5.53 -17.98 3.94
CA GLY A 77 5.80 -19.40 3.71
C GLY A 77 4.53 -20.26 3.71
N PRO A 78 4.64 -21.58 3.46
CA PRO A 78 3.48 -22.48 3.27
C PRO A 78 2.47 -22.54 4.42
N LYS A 79 2.75 -21.91 5.54
CA LYS A 79 1.87 -21.83 6.72
C LYS A 79 1.48 -20.40 7.05
N GLY A 80 1.75 -19.51 6.13
CA GLY A 80 1.65 -18.08 6.35
C GLY A 80 2.83 -17.52 7.16
N MET A 81 2.67 -16.32 7.62
CA MET A 81 3.63 -15.57 8.40
C MET A 81 3.70 -16.06 9.85
N GLY A 82 4.84 -15.84 10.52
CA GLY A 82 5.04 -16.17 11.93
C GLY A 82 6.10 -15.30 12.58
N THR A 83 6.37 -15.54 13.87
CA THR A 83 7.33 -14.76 14.66
C THR A 83 8.76 -15.34 14.68
N THR A 84 9.03 -16.39 13.92
CA THR A 84 10.34 -17.11 13.98
C THR A 84 11.25 -16.77 12.81
N ASN A 85 10.72 -16.39 11.67
CA ASN A 85 11.50 -15.98 10.49
C ASN A 85 11.37 -14.47 10.31
N VAL A 86 12.08 -13.72 11.15
CA VAL A 86 11.98 -12.26 11.24
C VAL A 86 13.36 -11.64 11.25
N ARG A 87 13.52 -10.51 10.59
CA ARG A 87 14.70 -9.65 10.69
C ARG A 87 14.29 -8.25 11.08
N ALA A 88 15.17 -7.57 11.79
CA ALA A 88 15.00 -6.16 12.16
C ALA A 88 16.16 -5.33 11.61
N PHE A 89 15.82 -4.14 11.13
CA PHE A 89 16.77 -3.16 10.61
C PHE A 89 16.54 -1.79 11.24
N SER A 90 17.64 -1.08 11.44
CA SER A 90 17.68 0.32 11.88
C SER A 90 18.96 0.96 11.35
N GLN A 91 19.14 2.24 11.49
CA GLN A 91 20.40 2.93 11.12
C GLN A 91 21.62 2.42 11.91
N ASN A 92 21.45 1.72 13.03
CA ASN A 92 22.53 1.05 13.76
C ASN A 92 22.83 -0.39 13.25
N SER A 93 22.05 -0.90 12.30
CA SER A 93 22.32 -2.20 11.70
C SER A 93 23.54 -2.11 10.78
N SER A 94 24.40 -3.17 10.81
CA SER A 94 25.63 -3.16 10.02
C SER A 94 25.35 -2.99 8.53
N GLY A 95 25.90 -1.94 7.93
CA GLY A 95 25.82 -1.62 6.52
C GLY A 95 24.59 -0.80 6.12
N VAL A 96 23.66 -0.57 7.03
CA VAL A 96 22.55 0.38 6.81
C VAL A 96 23.10 1.80 6.89
N ALA A 97 22.75 2.61 5.91
CA ALA A 97 23.21 4.00 5.80
C ALA A 97 22.59 4.90 6.89
N GLY A 98 23.30 5.95 7.25
CA GLY A 98 22.92 6.88 8.31
C GLY A 98 23.50 6.49 9.67
N ALA A 99 23.04 7.18 10.71
CA ALA A 99 23.35 6.88 12.11
C ALA A 99 22.11 7.22 12.95
N ALA A 100 21.68 6.30 13.82
CA ALA A 100 20.49 6.50 14.63
C ALA A 100 20.64 7.72 15.55
N GLU A 101 19.71 8.65 15.45
CA GLU A 101 19.61 9.87 16.28
C GLU A 101 18.21 9.96 16.90
N THR A 102 18.03 10.87 17.85
CA THR A 102 16.73 11.01 18.52
C THR A 102 15.73 11.69 17.61
N GLY A 103 14.64 11.00 17.29
CA GLY A 103 13.53 11.57 16.52
C GLY A 103 13.65 11.39 15.00
N ASP A 104 14.61 10.58 14.51
CA ASP A 104 14.75 10.28 13.07
C ASP A 104 13.52 9.61 12.49
N ASN A 105 12.85 8.78 13.28
CA ASN A 105 11.66 8.04 12.89
C ASN A 105 11.88 7.08 11.69
N PHE A 106 13.01 6.36 11.66
CA PHE A 106 13.26 5.30 10.68
C PHE A 106 12.09 4.31 10.65
N GLY A 107 11.52 4.06 9.48
CA GLY A 107 10.32 3.23 9.32
C GLY A 107 9.00 3.97 9.57
N LYS A 108 8.99 5.30 9.45
CA LYS A 108 7.74 6.09 9.49
C LYS A 108 6.90 5.89 8.23
N ALA A 109 7.54 5.66 7.10
CA ALA A 109 6.94 5.22 5.85
C ALA A 109 7.77 4.04 5.32
N VAL A 110 7.10 3.10 4.67
CA VAL A 110 7.70 1.95 4.01
C VAL A 110 7.08 1.77 2.64
N ALA A 111 7.81 1.21 1.71
CA ALA A 111 7.32 0.76 0.41
C ALA A 111 8.22 -0.37 -0.10
N THR A 112 7.73 -1.15 -1.03
CA THR A 112 8.42 -2.29 -1.64
C THR A 112 8.36 -2.23 -3.16
N GLY A 113 9.27 -2.91 -3.83
CA GLY A 113 9.32 -3.06 -5.29
C GLY A 113 10.70 -3.52 -5.76
N ASP A 114 10.77 -4.14 -6.94
CA ASP A 114 12.01 -4.58 -7.58
C ASP A 114 12.68 -3.40 -8.30
N LEU A 115 13.41 -2.57 -7.55
CA LEU A 115 13.99 -1.32 -8.03
C LEU A 115 15.14 -1.53 -9.01
N ASP A 116 15.88 -2.64 -8.90
CA ASP A 116 17.05 -2.94 -9.74
C ASP A 116 16.83 -4.09 -10.72
N SER A 117 15.60 -4.59 -10.82
CA SER A 117 15.18 -5.65 -11.75
C SER A 117 15.98 -6.95 -11.60
N ASP A 118 16.31 -7.32 -10.36
CA ASP A 118 17.00 -8.59 -10.07
C ASP A 118 16.06 -9.74 -9.71
N GLY A 119 14.74 -9.44 -9.58
CA GLY A 119 13.66 -10.37 -9.29
C GLY A 119 13.46 -10.64 -7.81
N TYR A 120 13.98 -9.79 -6.95
CA TYR A 120 13.72 -9.76 -5.51
C TYR A 120 13.22 -8.37 -5.16
N ASP A 121 12.12 -8.27 -4.43
CA ASP A 121 11.68 -6.97 -3.98
C ASP A 121 12.67 -6.35 -3.00
N ASP A 122 12.76 -5.04 -3.06
CA ASP A 122 13.59 -4.21 -2.21
C ASP A 122 12.72 -3.45 -1.21
N ALA A 123 13.22 -3.21 -0.01
CA ALA A 123 12.53 -2.41 0.97
C ALA A 123 13.02 -0.96 0.95
N VAL A 124 12.09 -0.04 0.84
CA VAL A 124 12.34 1.41 0.95
C VAL A 124 11.83 1.91 2.29
N VAL A 125 12.69 2.57 3.04
CA VAL A 125 12.41 3.02 4.41
C VAL A 125 12.58 4.52 4.54
N GLY A 126 11.51 5.22 4.88
CA GLY A 126 11.50 6.66 5.11
C GLY A 126 11.98 7.04 6.51
N ILE A 127 12.72 8.15 6.59
CA ILE A 127 13.34 8.68 7.80
C ILE A 127 13.07 10.18 7.87
N PRO A 128 11.80 10.62 8.01
CA PRO A 128 11.44 12.03 7.83
C PRO A 128 11.93 12.96 8.94
N GLY A 129 12.42 12.41 10.05
CA GLY A 129 12.99 13.18 11.13
C GLY A 129 14.51 13.40 11.06
N GLU A 130 15.19 12.80 10.08
CA GLU A 130 16.65 12.88 9.94
C GLU A 130 17.15 14.31 9.80
N ASP A 131 18.18 14.64 10.56
CA ASP A 131 18.92 15.90 10.49
C ASP A 131 20.09 15.77 9.51
N ILE A 132 20.15 16.60 8.48
CA ILE A 132 21.25 16.59 7.51
C ILE A 132 22.19 17.76 7.79
N GLY A 133 23.27 17.50 8.49
CA GLY A 133 24.22 18.51 8.91
C GLY A 133 23.59 19.53 9.87
N ALA A 134 23.33 20.77 9.41
CA ALA A 134 22.67 21.80 10.20
C ALA A 134 21.19 21.99 9.88
N VAL A 135 20.63 21.17 8.99
CA VAL A 135 19.24 21.28 8.54
C VAL A 135 18.40 20.25 9.27
N SER A 136 17.60 20.71 10.24
CA SER A 136 16.80 19.82 11.07
C SER A 136 15.58 19.28 10.36
N ASN A 137 15.29 17.99 10.58
CA ASN A 137 14.21 17.23 9.97
C ASN A 137 14.15 17.43 8.44
N ALA A 138 15.32 17.45 7.80
CA ALA A 138 15.38 17.47 6.34
C ALA A 138 14.80 16.20 5.74
N GLY A 139 15.00 15.09 6.44
CA GLY A 139 14.55 13.76 6.09
C GLY A 139 15.49 13.03 5.14
N GLY A 140 15.33 11.71 5.10
CA GLY A 140 16.09 10.80 4.27
C GLY A 140 15.33 9.52 3.96
N VAL A 141 15.89 8.72 3.06
CA VAL A 141 15.37 7.41 2.69
C VAL A 141 16.52 6.41 2.61
N VAL A 142 16.29 5.21 3.09
CA VAL A 142 17.20 4.06 2.93
C VAL A 142 16.53 3.02 2.06
N VAL A 143 17.28 2.49 1.08
CA VAL A 143 16.90 1.28 0.33
C VAL A 143 17.70 0.10 0.86
N LEU A 144 17.00 -0.96 1.25
CA LEU A 144 17.54 -2.27 1.64
C LEU A 144 17.25 -3.26 0.53
N TRP A 145 18.28 -3.89 -0.01
CA TRP A 145 18.17 -4.74 -1.18
C TRP A 145 17.71 -6.16 -0.84
N GLY A 146 16.77 -6.66 -1.64
CA GLY A 146 16.36 -8.07 -1.65
C GLY A 146 17.48 -9.00 -2.10
N THR A 147 17.42 -10.25 -1.72
CA THR A 147 18.39 -11.29 -2.11
C THR A 147 17.76 -12.67 -1.90
N PRO A 148 18.31 -13.75 -2.49
CA PRO A 148 17.88 -15.13 -2.19
C PRO A 148 17.91 -15.52 -0.71
N LYS A 149 18.29 -14.63 0.19
CA LYS A 149 18.31 -14.83 1.64
C LYS A 149 17.44 -13.80 2.37
N GLY A 150 16.63 -13.07 1.63
CA GLY A 150 15.83 -11.94 2.08
C GLY A 150 16.63 -10.66 2.17
N LEU A 151 16.04 -9.63 2.74
CA LEU A 151 16.62 -8.29 2.86
C LEU A 151 17.99 -8.31 3.51
N THR A 152 18.87 -7.45 3.02
CA THR A 152 20.22 -7.29 3.56
C THR A 152 20.50 -5.84 3.93
N GLY A 153 21.03 -5.61 5.12
CA GLY A 153 21.60 -4.32 5.50
C GLY A 153 23.08 -4.16 5.13
N SER A 154 23.75 -5.24 4.64
CA SER A 154 25.19 -5.19 4.37
C SER A 154 25.57 -4.22 3.25
N VAL A 155 24.62 -3.85 2.43
CA VAL A 155 24.67 -2.82 1.39
C VAL A 155 23.32 -2.13 1.40
N SER A 156 23.31 -0.82 1.48
CA SER A 156 22.09 -0.01 1.38
C SER A 156 22.39 1.28 0.62
N ASN A 157 21.38 1.87 0.02
CA ASN A 157 21.50 3.19 -0.59
C ASN A 157 20.85 4.25 0.32
N TRP A 158 21.45 5.43 0.31
CA TRP A 158 20.92 6.63 0.96
C TRP A 158 20.41 7.60 -0.10
N LEU A 159 19.20 8.15 0.13
CA LEU A 159 18.63 9.24 -0.66
C LEU A 159 18.24 10.39 0.27
N GLN A 160 18.38 11.60 -0.23
CA GLN A 160 17.93 12.84 0.41
C GLN A 160 17.54 13.84 -0.68
N ALA A 161 16.81 14.88 -0.30
CA ALA A 161 16.50 15.95 -1.25
C ALA A 161 17.77 16.70 -1.67
N ASP A 162 17.85 17.12 -2.94
CA ASP A 162 18.95 17.95 -3.43
C ASP A 162 18.97 19.31 -2.74
N ASP A 163 17.78 19.90 -2.55
CA ASP A 163 17.58 21.17 -1.84
C ASP A 163 17.07 20.89 -0.41
N LEU A 164 18.00 20.80 0.53
CA LEU A 164 17.67 20.55 1.93
C LEU A 164 16.93 21.74 2.54
N THR A 165 15.80 21.48 3.17
CA THR A 165 15.01 22.47 3.88
C THR A 165 14.68 22.00 5.29
N THR A 166 14.72 22.91 6.26
CA THR A 166 14.29 22.60 7.64
C THR A 166 12.84 22.14 7.64
N SER A 167 12.60 20.99 8.25
CA SER A 167 11.30 20.31 8.23
C SER A 167 10.82 19.92 6.82
N GLY A 168 11.74 19.71 5.89
CA GLY A 168 11.47 19.18 4.55
C GLY A 168 10.85 17.79 4.59
N ARG A 169 11.26 16.96 5.56
CA ARG A 169 10.70 15.63 5.84
C ARG A 169 10.72 14.71 4.62
N PHE A 170 11.78 14.72 3.85
CA PHE A 170 11.95 13.79 2.73
C PHE A 170 11.81 12.34 3.21
N GLY A 171 11.00 11.52 2.48
CA GLY A 171 10.66 10.17 2.90
C GLY A 171 9.44 10.09 3.84
N THR A 172 8.54 11.10 3.83
CA THR A 172 7.31 11.08 4.66
C THR A 172 6.24 10.14 4.12
N ALA A 173 6.23 9.86 2.81
CA ALA A 173 5.51 8.78 2.17
C ALA A 173 6.31 8.27 0.96
N LEU A 174 6.09 7.03 0.58
CA LEU A 174 6.86 6.29 -0.41
C LEU A 174 5.91 5.47 -1.27
N ALA A 175 6.26 5.27 -2.54
CA ALA A 175 5.63 4.30 -3.42
C ALA A 175 6.63 3.83 -4.47
N ALA A 176 6.60 2.56 -4.83
CA ALA A 176 7.39 2.03 -5.92
C ALA A 176 6.52 1.18 -6.83
N ALA A 177 6.66 1.36 -8.14
CA ALA A 177 5.95 0.57 -9.13
C ALA A 177 6.53 0.78 -10.53
N ARG A 178 6.07 -0.04 -11.47
CA ARG A 178 6.42 0.08 -12.88
C ARG A 178 5.58 1.16 -13.56
N PHE A 179 6.07 2.40 -13.54
CA PHE A 179 5.38 3.52 -14.21
C PHE A 179 5.71 3.65 -15.71
N SER A 180 6.74 2.94 -16.22
CA SER A 180 7.14 3.01 -17.62
C SER A 180 8.00 1.83 -18.07
N ASP A 181 8.24 1.71 -19.41
CA ASP A 181 9.22 0.78 -20.01
C ASP A 181 10.62 1.38 -20.16
N THR A 182 10.83 2.62 -19.77
CA THR A 182 12.13 3.29 -19.93
C THR A 182 13.19 2.73 -18.99
N THR A 183 12.74 2.01 -17.97
CA THR A 183 13.58 1.36 -16.96
C THR A 183 13.22 -0.12 -16.85
N PRO A 184 14.18 -1.02 -16.59
CA PRO A 184 13.87 -2.42 -16.38
C PRO A 184 13.22 -2.71 -15.02
N GLY A 185 13.49 -1.90 -13.97
CA GLY A 185 12.96 -2.02 -12.62
C GLY A 185 11.91 -0.96 -12.32
N ASP A 186 11.38 -1.02 -11.11
CA ASP A 186 10.41 -0.06 -10.59
C ASP A 186 11.02 1.33 -10.39
N LEU A 187 10.18 2.34 -10.58
CA LEU A 187 10.50 3.72 -10.21
C LEU A 187 10.05 3.97 -8.77
N LEU A 188 10.93 4.58 -7.99
CA LEU A 188 10.63 5.00 -6.62
C LEU A 188 10.12 6.44 -6.61
N ALA A 189 8.95 6.67 -6.05
CA ALA A 189 8.41 7.98 -5.71
C ALA A 189 8.64 8.28 -4.22
N VAL A 190 9.25 9.41 -3.92
CA VAL A 190 9.54 9.87 -2.55
C VAL A 190 8.86 11.21 -2.31
N MET A 191 8.00 11.26 -1.32
CA MET A 191 7.29 12.46 -0.91
C MET A 191 8.08 13.24 0.14
N ASP A 192 7.95 14.54 0.09
CA ASP A 192 8.38 15.46 1.15
C ASP A 192 7.23 16.41 1.57
N SER A 193 7.51 17.41 2.38
CA SER A 193 6.50 18.34 2.91
C SER A 193 5.78 19.19 1.85
N VAL A 194 6.26 19.24 0.60
CA VAL A 194 5.73 20.14 -0.44
C VAL A 194 5.42 19.46 -1.77
N GLY A 195 5.94 18.25 -1.99
CA GLY A 195 5.78 17.57 -3.26
C GLY A 195 6.41 16.19 -3.29
N LEU A 196 6.75 15.73 -4.47
CA LEU A 196 7.36 14.43 -4.68
C LEU A 196 8.58 14.51 -5.61
N THR A 197 9.49 13.54 -5.45
CA THR A 197 10.64 13.32 -6.34
C THR A 197 10.65 11.85 -6.76
N THR A 198 10.88 11.58 -8.05
CA THR A 198 10.99 10.21 -8.55
C THR A 198 12.44 9.83 -8.82
N TYR A 199 12.77 8.58 -8.57
CA TYR A 199 14.09 7.99 -8.75
C TYR A 199 14.02 6.70 -9.54
N GLN A 200 15.05 6.48 -10.34
CA GLN A 200 15.35 5.23 -11.02
C GLN A 200 16.66 4.68 -10.46
N PHE A 201 16.77 3.36 -10.38
CA PHE A 201 18.03 2.69 -10.07
C PHE A 201 18.62 2.02 -11.30
N GLU A 202 19.95 1.87 -11.31
CA GLU A 202 20.62 1.10 -12.34
C GLU A 202 20.30 -0.40 -12.10
N PRO A 203 19.94 -1.14 -13.17
CA PRO A 203 19.61 -2.55 -13.03
C PRO A 203 20.81 -3.35 -12.52
N ALA A 204 20.52 -4.35 -11.72
CA ALA A 204 21.51 -5.37 -11.37
C ALA A 204 22.00 -6.00 -12.67
N THR A 205 23.30 -6.00 -12.90
CA THR A 205 23.86 -6.47 -14.19
C THR A 205 23.59 -7.95 -14.40
N GLU A 206 23.06 -8.27 -15.57
CA GLU A 206 22.88 -9.58 -16.24
C GLU A 206 22.54 -10.80 -15.35
N PRO A 207 21.51 -11.58 -15.68
CA PRO A 207 21.21 -12.84 -15.00
C PRO A 207 22.44 -13.76 -14.98
N GLY A 208 23.00 -14.01 -13.82
CA GLY A 208 24.21 -14.83 -13.65
C GLY A 208 25.52 -14.06 -13.49
N ALA A 209 25.52 -12.75 -13.53
CA ALA A 209 26.69 -11.98 -13.12
C ALA A 209 26.90 -12.15 -11.61
N LYS A 210 28.12 -12.47 -11.21
CA LYS A 210 28.51 -12.49 -9.81
C LYS A 210 28.22 -11.13 -9.21
N SER A 211 27.43 -11.08 -8.16
CA SER A 211 26.95 -9.90 -7.42
C SER A 211 27.69 -8.63 -7.76
N VAL A 212 27.00 -7.70 -8.38
CA VAL A 212 27.52 -6.35 -8.57
C VAL A 212 27.74 -5.75 -7.18
N GLY A 213 28.89 -5.15 -6.96
CA GLY A 213 29.19 -4.54 -5.67
C GLY A 213 28.28 -3.34 -5.42
N PRO A 214 28.20 -2.88 -4.17
CA PRO A 214 27.28 -1.82 -3.70
C PRO A 214 27.30 -0.50 -4.50
N GLN A 215 28.25 -0.30 -5.36
CA GLN A 215 28.42 0.94 -6.12
C GLN A 215 27.70 1.00 -7.46
N SER A 216 27.02 -0.08 -7.89
CA SER A 216 26.35 -0.12 -9.20
C SER A 216 24.87 0.24 -9.16
N ARG A 217 24.25 0.25 -8.00
CA ARG A 217 22.83 0.59 -7.80
C ARG A 217 22.68 2.07 -7.44
N GLN A 218 23.19 2.95 -8.28
CA GLN A 218 23.11 4.40 -7.99
C GLN A 218 21.72 4.94 -8.35
N PRO A 219 21.07 5.68 -7.44
CA PRO A 219 19.82 6.36 -7.74
C PRO A 219 20.06 7.49 -8.72
N GLN A 220 19.17 7.61 -9.71
CA GLN A 220 19.09 8.73 -10.63
C GLN A 220 17.76 9.44 -10.43
N GLN A 221 17.80 10.70 -10.01
CA GLN A 221 16.61 11.51 -9.92
C GLN A 221 16.05 11.76 -11.33
N LYS A 222 14.76 11.52 -11.52
CA LYS A 222 14.07 11.68 -12.82
C LYS A 222 13.23 12.96 -12.85
N ALA A 223 12.36 13.14 -11.90
CA ALA A 223 11.47 14.29 -11.84
C ALA A 223 11.30 14.81 -10.41
N ARG A 224 10.94 16.08 -10.29
CA ARG A 224 10.47 16.69 -9.04
C ARG A 224 9.23 17.54 -9.33
N THR A 225 8.17 17.30 -8.57
CA THR A 225 6.89 18.00 -8.70
C THR A 225 6.49 18.63 -7.38
N THR A 226 6.19 19.93 -7.39
CA THR A 226 5.62 20.64 -6.23
C THR A 226 4.10 20.58 -6.29
N LEU A 227 3.45 20.21 -5.19
CA LEU A 227 2.02 19.99 -5.11
C LEU A 227 1.28 21.03 -4.24
N THR A 228 2.00 21.82 -3.46
CA THR A 228 1.41 22.92 -2.66
C THR A 228 0.90 24.09 -3.49
N SER A 229 1.10 24.06 -4.80
CA SER A 229 0.48 24.94 -5.78
C SER A 229 -0.21 24.10 -6.84
N PRO A 230 -1.33 24.55 -7.43
CA PRO A 230 -2.01 23.80 -8.48
C PRO A 230 -1.03 23.45 -9.62
N PRO A 231 -0.89 22.17 -10.00
CA PRO A 231 -0.10 21.82 -11.16
C PRO A 231 -0.70 22.45 -12.41
N LYS A 232 0.13 23.11 -13.25
CA LYS A 232 -0.33 23.83 -14.46
C LYS A 232 -1.01 22.93 -15.51
N THR A 233 -0.83 21.63 -15.38
CA THR A 233 -1.34 20.61 -16.31
C THR A 233 -2.53 19.85 -15.76
N ALA A 234 -2.85 19.97 -14.45
CA ALA A 234 -3.96 19.25 -13.86
C ALA A 234 -5.30 19.87 -14.26
N LEU A 235 -6.15 19.07 -14.88
CA LEU A 235 -7.53 19.41 -15.18
C LEU A 235 -8.45 18.73 -14.16
N ALA A 236 -9.31 19.49 -13.50
CA ALA A 236 -10.33 18.90 -12.64
C ALA A 236 -11.29 18.04 -13.49
N ARG A 237 -11.35 16.75 -13.25
CA ARG A 237 -12.32 15.84 -13.90
C ARG A 237 -13.71 15.94 -13.31
N SER A 238 -13.84 16.41 -12.07
CA SER A 238 -15.12 16.49 -11.36
C SER A 238 -16.02 17.66 -11.76
N GLY A 239 -15.71 18.41 -12.82
CA GLY A 239 -16.52 19.55 -13.26
C GLY A 239 -16.54 20.73 -12.28
N ALA A 240 -15.74 20.68 -11.24
CA ALA A 240 -15.49 21.76 -10.29
C ALA A 240 -14.33 22.65 -10.77
N ASP A 241 -14.16 23.77 -10.09
CA ASP A 241 -13.09 24.74 -10.29
C ASP A 241 -11.69 24.11 -10.36
N GLU A 242 -10.71 24.90 -10.78
CA GLU A 242 -9.29 24.48 -10.85
C GLU A 242 -8.88 23.75 -9.54
N PRO A 243 -8.26 22.53 -9.62
CA PRO A 243 -7.90 21.78 -8.41
C PRO A 243 -6.92 22.60 -7.56
N PRO A 244 -7.11 22.63 -6.22
CA PRO A 244 -6.24 23.42 -5.34
C PRO A 244 -4.84 22.82 -5.25
N GLY A 245 -3.86 23.56 -4.78
CA GLY A 245 -2.65 22.97 -4.23
C GLY A 245 -2.98 22.08 -3.03
N ILE A 246 -2.19 21.04 -2.80
CA ILE A 246 -2.36 20.15 -1.65
C ILE A 246 -1.14 20.13 -0.74
N GLN A 247 -1.38 19.90 0.55
CA GLN A 247 -0.38 19.40 1.47
C GLN A 247 -0.34 17.88 1.32
N PRO A 248 0.67 17.31 0.67
CA PRO A 248 0.69 15.88 0.38
C PRO A 248 0.78 15.04 1.65
N LYS A 249 0.15 13.84 1.67
CA LYS A 249 0.04 12.98 2.84
C LYS A 249 0.31 11.50 2.54
N SER A 250 -0.24 10.96 1.47
CA SER A 250 -0.09 9.55 1.09
C SER A 250 -0.01 9.36 -0.41
N MET A 251 0.40 8.17 -0.81
CA MET A 251 0.46 7.72 -2.20
C MET A 251 -0.04 6.29 -2.30
N THR A 252 -0.57 5.94 -3.46
CA THR A 252 -0.84 4.55 -3.88
C THR A 252 -0.62 4.41 -5.37
N THR A 253 -0.49 3.19 -5.84
CA THR A 253 -0.28 2.86 -7.26
C THR A 253 -1.35 1.90 -7.75
N GLY A 254 -1.68 1.95 -9.04
CA GLY A 254 -2.62 1.04 -9.69
C GLY A 254 -2.67 1.29 -11.17
N ASP A 255 -3.05 0.29 -11.96
CA ASP A 255 -3.28 0.42 -13.41
C ASP A 255 -4.75 0.75 -13.67
N TYR A 256 -5.10 2.03 -13.47
CA TYR A 256 -6.49 2.48 -13.55
C TYR A 256 -7.04 2.57 -14.97
N ASP A 257 -6.20 2.55 -15.99
CA ASP A 257 -6.59 2.59 -17.40
C ASP A 257 -6.28 1.29 -18.16
N ASN A 258 -5.73 0.28 -17.45
CA ASN A 258 -5.36 -1.05 -17.95
C ASN A 258 -4.41 -0.97 -19.15
N ASN A 259 -3.44 -0.05 -19.08
CA ASN A 259 -2.43 0.13 -20.13
C ASN A 259 -1.16 -0.70 -19.90
N GLY A 260 -1.06 -1.39 -18.76
CA GLY A 260 0.06 -2.24 -18.35
C GLY A 260 1.17 -1.50 -17.58
N TYR A 261 0.96 -0.23 -17.25
CA TYR A 261 1.84 0.59 -16.42
C TYR A 261 1.08 1.10 -15.22
N ALA A 262 1.70 1.07 -14.05
CA ALA A 262 1.09 1.64 -12.85
C ALA A 262 0.96 3.16 -12.99
N ASP A 263 -0.19 3.69 -12.60
CA ASP A 263 -0.39 5.11 -12.35
C ASP A 263 -0.02 5.42 -10.89
N LEU A 264 0.45 6.62 -10.63
CA LEU A 264 0.72 7.09 -9.27
C LEU A 264 -0.39 8.04 -8.82
N ILE A 265 -0.99 7.76 -7.69
CA ILE A 265 -1.88 8.68 -6.99
C ILE A 265 -1.11 9.37 -5.86
N VAL A 266 -1.16 10.69 -5.85
CA VAL A 266 -0.64 11.49 -4.73
C VAL A 266 -1.79 12.22 -4.07
N SER A 267 -2.06 11.90 -2.82
CA SER A 267 -3.19 12.42 -2.06
C SER A 267 -2.76 13.33 -0.93
N GLY A 268 -3.65 14.25 -0.56
CA GLY A 268 -3.39 15.18 0.51
C GLY A 268 -4.61 16.04 0.82
N THR A 269 -4.37 17.08 1.61
CA THR A 269 -5.41 18.05 1.96
C THR A 269 -5.15 19.38 1.24
N SER A 270 -6.21 19.99 0.73
CA SER A 270 -6.15 21.29 0.04
C SER A 270 -5.49 22.37 0.88
N VAL A 271 -4.76 23.26 0.20
CA VAL A 271 -4.20 24.49 0.78
C VAL A 271 -4.80 25.70 0.06
N GLY A 272 -4.78 26.87 0.65
CA GLY A 272 -5.32 28.10 0.07
C GLY A 272 -6.67 28.51 0.64
N ASP A 273 -7.64 28.85 -0.22
CA ASP A 273 -8.92 29.47 0.19
C ASP A 273 -9.88 28.52 0.91
N GLU A 274 -9.87 27.25 0.56
CA GLU A 274 -10.65 26.18 1.20
C GLU A 274 -9.70 25.06 1.69
N PRO A 275 -9.02 25.25 2.83
CA PRO A 275 -8.01 24.32 3.29
C PRO A 275 -8.62 23.08 3.98
N GLY A 276 -7.89 21.96 3.90
CA GLY A 276 -8.18 20.75 4.67
C GLY A 276 -9.05 19.72 3.98
N HIS A 277 -9.62 20.03 2.80
CA HIS A 277 -10.40 19.04 2.02
C HIS A 277 -9.51 18.03 1.31
N GLY A 278 -9.95 16.76 1.25
CA GLY A 278 -9.24 15.70 0.55
C GLY A 278 -9.20 15.93 -0.97
N TRP A 279 -8.02 15.80 -1.55
CA TRP A 279 -7.78 15.81 -2.98
C TRP A 279 -6.69 14.82 -3.37
N SER A 280 -6.88 14.17 -4.49
CA SER A 280 -5.93 13.21 -5.06
C SER A 280 -5.56 13.62 -6.48
N TYR A 281 -4.25 13.71 -6.74
CA TYR A 281 -3.69 13.94 -8.07
C TYR A 281 -3.34 12.61 -8.72
N ILE A 282 -3.69 12.46 -10.01
CA ILE A 282 -3.42 11.28 -10.82
C ILE A 282 -2.26 11.60 -11.75
N LEU A 283 -1.20 10.81 -11.66
CA LEU A 283 0.01 10.86 -12.45
C LEU A 283 0.08 9.57 -13.28
N PRO A 284 -0.37 9.57 -14.55
CA PRO A 284 -0.45 8.35 -15.32
C PRO A 284 0.91 7.78 -15.71
N GLY A 285 1.04 6.46 -15.57
CA GLY A 285 2.12 5.67 -16.14
C GLY A 285 1.94 5.48 -17.65
N THR A 286 3.04 5.42 -18.39
CA THR A 286 3.00 5.17 -19.86
C THR A 286 4.31 4.57 -20.34
N ALA A 287 4.28 3.81 -21.42
CA ALA A 287 5.45 3.15 -22.03
C ALA A 287 6.68 4.03 -22.26
N SER A 288 6.53 5.34 -22.35
CA SER A 288 7.62 6.25 -22.74
C SER A 288 7.87 7.38 -21.74
N ASN A 289 7.19 7.37 -20.59
CA ASN A 289 7.26 8.48 -19.63
C ASN A 289 7.78 8.00 -18.28
N ASP A 290 9.04 8.26 -18.00
CA ASP A 290 9.69 8.04 -16.72
C ASP A 290 9.60 9.25 -15.77
N GLU A 291 8.84 10.29 -16.16
CA GLU A 291 8.59 11.50 -15.40
C GLU A 291 7.07 11.70 -15.24
N PRO A 292 6.38 10.90 -14.41
CA PRO A 292 4.95 11.05 -14.25
C PRO A 292 4.61 12.45 -13.73
N LEU A 293 3.72 13.12 -14.44
CA LEU A 293 3.28 14.48 -14.14
C LEU A 293 1.78 14.48 -13.87
N PRO A 294 1.29 15.26 -12.90
CA PRO A 294 -0.14 15.38 -12.64
C PRO A 294 -0.90 15.85 -13.89
N VAL A 295 -1.86 15.05 -14.35
CA VAL A 295 -2.70 15.43 -15.50
C VAL A 295 -4.14 15.67 -15.10
N THR A 296 -4.55 15.18 -13.94
CA THR A 296 -5.90 15.34 -13.43
C THR A 296 -5.93 15.21 -11.92
N ALA A 297 -7.05 15.62 -11.31
CA ALA A 297 -7.30 15.50 -9.89
C ALA A 297 -8.76 15.12 -9.63
N VAL A 298 -8.98 14.44 -8.51
CA VAL A 298 -10.31 14.04 -8.03
C VAL A 298 -10.48 14.42 -6.56
N ARG A 299 -11.73 14.52 -6.11
CA ARG A 299 -12.06 14.76 -4.69
C ARG A 299 -11.82 13.50 -3.89
N GLY A 300 -11.36 13.64 -2.66
CA GLY A 300 -11.12 12.56 -1.70
C GLY A 300 -9.64 12.40 -1.37
N GLY A 301 -9.36 11.92 -0.20
CA GLY A 301 -8.05 11.85 0.47
C GLY A 301 -8.16 12.43 1.88
N PRO A 302 -7.12 12.44 2.67
CA PRO A 302 -5.70 12.23 2.33
C PRO A 302 -5.23 10.77 2.35
N VAL A 303 -6.08 9.79 2.56
CA VAL A 303 -5.77 8.36 2.57
C VAL A 303 -6.19 7.76 1.23
N VAL A 304 -5.40 6.87 0.65
CA VAL A 304 -5.69 6.24 -0.63
C VAL A 304 -5.25 4.78 -0.65
N ALA A 305 -6.01 3.95 -1.39
CA ALA A 305 -5.69 2.57 -1.72
C ALA A 305 -6.22 2.22 -3.12
N SER A 306 -5.76 1.12 -3.70
CA SER A 306 -6.07 0.73 -5.07
C SER A 306 -6.33 -0.77 -5.20
N GLY A 307 -7.21 -1.18 -6.13
CA GLY A 307 -7.44 -2.56 -6.50
C GLY A 307 -8.71 -2.74 -7.30
N ASP A 308 -8.83 -3.85 -8.01
CA ASP A 308 -9.98 -4.17 -8.88
C ASP A 308 -11.16 -4.71 -8.06
N ILE A 309 -11.99 -3.79 -7.53
CA ILE A 309 -13.15 -4.11 -6.65
C ILE A 309 -14.29 -4.74 -7.44
N ASN A 310 -14.42 -4.40 -8.73
CA ASN A 310 -15.54 -4.82 -9.55
C ASN A 310 -15.21 -5.96 -10.54
N GLY A 311 -13.94 -6.39 -10.60
CA GLY A 311 -13.48 -7.51 -11.44
C GLY A 311 -13.48 -7.20 -12.92
N ASP A 312 -13.36 -5.93 -13.33
CA ASP A 312 -13.40 -5.52 -14.73
C ASP A 312 -12.02 -5.38 -15.40
N GLY A 313 -10.95 -5.58 -14.62
CA GLY A 313 -9.57 -5.56 -15.06
C GLY A 313 -8.92 -4.18 -15.04
N TYR A 314 -9.59 -3.16 -14.51
CA TYR A 314 -9.04 -1.86 -14.18
C TYR A 314 -8.94 -1.75 -12.67
N ASP A 315 -7.83 -1.23 -12.16
CA ASP A 315 -7.78 -0.91 -10.74
C ASP A 315 -8.74 0.24 -10.40
N ASP A 316 -9.39 0.15 -9.25
CA ASP A 316 -10.26 1.18 -8.70
C ASP A 316 -9.50 2.01 -7.66
N LEU A 317 -9.77 3.32 -7.61
CA LEU A 317 -9.19 4.22 -6.61
C LEU A 317 -10.15 4.36 -5.43
N VAL A 318 -9.66 4.05 -4.25
CA VAL A 318 -10.35 4.28 -2.98
C VAL A 318 -9.70 5.46 -2.26
N THR A 319 -10.52 6.40 -1.78
CA THR A 319 -10.06 7.58 -1.03
C THR A 319 -10.70 7.61 0.34
N GLY A 320 -9.94 7.91 1.40
CA GLY A 320 -10.42 8.04 2.78
C GLY A 320 -10.31 9.49 3.27
N GLU A 321 -11.38 10.00 3.86
CA GLU A 321 -11.43 11.27 4.59
C GLU A 321 -11.83 10.99 6.05
N PRO A 322 -10.89 10.52 6.89
CA PRO A 322 -11.20 10.17 8.28
C PRO A 322 -11.59 11.38 9.13
N HIS A 323 -11.15 12.55 8.74
CA HIS A 323 -11.44 13.83 9.40
C HIS A 323 -11.77 14.88 8.35
N SER A 324 -13.03 15.21 8.21
CA SER A 324 -13.43 16.35 7.39
C SER A 324 -13.09 17.66 8.11
N PRO A 325 -12.61 18.69 7.40
CA PRO A 325 -12.42 20.05 7.97
C PRO A 325 -13.74 20.73 8.27
N ASP A 326 -14.77 20.00 8.25
CA ASP A 326 -16.16 20.30 8.43
C ASP A 326 -16.57 21.76 8.56
N ASP A 327 -17.20 22.21 7.56
CA ASP A 327 -18.05 23.37 7.46
C ASP A 327 -19.52 23.05 7.81
N GLY A 328 -19.78 21.95 8.55
CA GLY A 328 -21.08 21.58 9.08
C GLY A 328 -21.90 20.63 8.22
N GLY A 329 -21.30 19.93 7.28
CA GLY A 329 -21.93 18.81 6.57
C GLY A 329 -22.13 17.61 7.50
N GLU A 330 -23.37 17.27 7.86
CA GLU A 330 -23.70 16.17 8.78
C GLU A 330 -23.16 14.80 8.32
N SER A 331 -22.88 14.64 7.02
CA SER A 331 -22.47 13.39 6.42
C SER A 331 -20.99 12.99 6.67
N MET A 332 -20.20 13.86 7.27
CA MET A 332 -18.74 13.66 7.42
C MET A 332 -18.27 13.61 8.87
N THR A 333 -19.20 13.49 9.81
CA THR A 333 -18.89 13.60 11.25
C THR A 333 -17.93 12.50 11.74
N GLY A 334 -18.05 11.27 11.22
CA GLY A 334 -17.25 10.10 11.60
C GLY A 334 -16.21 9.67 10.56
N GLY A 335 -16.08 10.42 9.48
CA GLY A 335 -15.24 10.06 8.34
C GLY A 335 -16.02 9.41 7.19
N MET A 336 -15.39 9.33 6.03
CA MET A 336 -15.98 8.76 4.83
C MET A 336 -14.94 8.15 3.88
N VAL A 337 -15.41 7.26 3.00
CA VAL A 337 -14.62 6.63 1.96
C VAL A 337 -15.31 6.82 0.61
N GLY A 338 -14.56 7.24 -0.40
CA GLY A 338 -15.01 7.40 -1.78
C GLY A 338 -14.40 6.36 -2.70
N VAL A 339 -15.18 5.79 -3.60
CA VAL A 339 -14.71 4.82 -4.61
C VAL A 339 -14.88 5.40 -6.01
N TYR A 340 -13.79 5.49 -6.75
CA TYR A 340 -13.74 5.79 -8.17
C TYR A 340 -13.40 4.50 -8.92
N TYR A 341 -14.21 4.11 -9.88
CA TYR A 341 -13.96 2.92 -10.67
C TYR A 341 -12.99 3.21 -11.82
N GLY A 342 -12.09 2.26 -12.08
CA GLY A 342 -11.15 2.33 -13.18
C GLY A 342 -11.88 2.31 -14.54
N SER A 343 -11.22 2.84 -15.56
CA SER A 343 -11.73 2.84 -16.94
C SER A 343 -10.61 3.19 -17.91
N SER A 344 -10.79 2.92 -19.20
CA SER A 344 -9.83 3.33 -20.24
C SER A 344 -9.47 4.84 -20.27
N ALA A 345 -10.09 5.63 -19.40
CA ALA A 345 -9.80 7.04 -19.20
C ALA A 345 -9.24 7.33 -17.79
N GLY A 346 -8.86 6.29 -17.03
CA GLY A 346 -8.45 6.33 -15.63
C GLY A 346 -9.64 6.37 -14.67
N PRO A 347 -9.43 6.67 -13.37
CA PRO A 347 -10.46 6.64 -12.33
C PRO A 347 -11.66 7.54 -12.66
N ALA A 348 -12.87 7.02 -12.48
CA ALA A 348 -14.13 7.70 -12.77
C ALA A 348 -15.18 7.39 -11.70
N GLY A 349 -16.09 8.32 -11.42
CA GLY A 349 -17.27 8.00 -10.61
C GLY A 349 -18.21 7.04 -11.33
N GLN A 350 -19.18 6.49 -10.62
CA GLN A 350 -20.05 5.42 -11.14
C GLN A 350 -20.81 5.78 -12.43
N GLU A 351 -21.08 7.06 -12.66
CA GLU A 351 -21.75 7.56 -13.87
C GLU A 351 -20.77 7.93 -15.00
N GLY A 352 -19.47 7.70 -14.81
CA GLY A 352 -18.43 7.94 -15.80
C GLY A 352 -17.42 9.05 -15.42
N PRO A 353 -16.49 9.38 -16.31
CA PRO A 353 -15.45 10.37 -16.06
C PRO A 353 -16.01 11.74 -15.66
N GLY A 354 -15.43 12.33 -14.61
CA GLY A 354 -15.83 13.65 -14.11
C GLY A 354 -17.03 13.63 -13.17
N THR A 355 -17.56 12.47 -12.79
CA THR A 355 -18.60 12.34 -11.80
C THR A 355 -18.02 12.07 -10.40
N PRO A 356 -18.75 12.41 -9.31
CA PRO A 356 -18.32 12.13 -7.94
C PRO A 356 -18.11 10.63 -7.69
N PRO A 357 -17.28 10.24 -6.69
CA PRO A 357 -17.15 8.86 -6.28
C PRO A 357 -18.42 8.32 -5.62
N VAL A 358 -18.49 7.02 -5.45
CA VAL A 358 -19.50 6.41 -4.57
C VAL A 358 -19.03 6.56 -3.13
N TRP A 359 -19.76 7.33 -2.34
CA TRP A 359 -19.41 7.60 -0.95
C TRP A 359 -19.98 6.55 0.00
N TRP A 360 -19.14 6.13 0.95
CA TRP A 360 -19.46 5.21 2.03
C TRP A 360 -19.13 5.83 3.39
N THR A 361 -20.02 5.61 4.35
CA THR A 361 -19.86 5.98 5.77
C THR A 361 -20.42 4.85 6.64
N GLN A 362 -20.23 4.90 7.94
CA GLN A 362 -20.88 3.93 8.85
C GLN A 362 -22.42 4.03 8.84
N ASP A 363 -23.00 5.15 8.39
CA ASP A 363 -24.46 5.28 8.17
C ASP A 363 -24.93 4.73 6.82
N SER A 364 -24.02 4.29 5.94
CA SER A 364 -24.42 3.65 4.67
C SER A 364 -25.17 2.34 4.94
N PRO A 365 -26.25 2.05 4.19
CA PRO A 365 -27.10 0.90 4.48
C PRO A 365 -26.33 -0.42 4.52
N GLY A 366 -26.35 -1.09 5.69
CA GLY A 366 -25.72 -2.39 5.91
C GLY A 366 -24.23 -2.35 6.27
N VAL A 367 -23.61 -1.19 6.33
CA VAL A 367 -22.28 -1.01 6.91
C VAL A 367 -22.41 -1.14 8.43
N PRO A 368 -21.56 -1.94 9.09
CA PRO A 368 -21.59 -2.05 10.56
C PRO A 368 -21.13 -0.77 11.24
N GLY A 369 -21.66 -0.48 12.42
CA GLY A 369 -21.33 0.71 13.22
C GLY A 369 -22.41 1.77 13.18
N THR A 370 -22.07 2.93 13.68
CA THR A 370 -22.86 4.16 13.68
C THR A 370 -21.88 5.31 13.49
N ASN A 371 -22.18 6.24 12.63
CA ASN A 371 -21.30 7.35 12.31
C ASN A 371 -21.26 8.37 13.46
N GLU A 372 -20.19 8.36 14.23
CA GLU A 372 -19.97 9.23 15.37
C GLU A 372 -18.77 10.15 15.16
N ARG A 373 -18.75 11.27 15.86
CA ARG A 373 -17.68 12.25 15.71
C ARG A 373 -16.36 11.70 16.25
N GLY A 374 -15.36 11.60 15.37
CA GLY A 374 -14.01 11.18 15.76
C GLY A 374 -13.68 9.73 15.46
N ASP A 375 -14.67 8.93 14.99
CA ASP A 375 -14.46 7.51 14.66
C ASP A 375 -13.33 7.30 13.65
N GLY A 376 -13.21 8.22 12.69
CA GLY A 376 -12.15 8.16 11.70
C GLY A 376 -12.36 7.03 10.70
N PHE A 377 -13.58 6.80 10.22
CA PHE A 377 -13.86 5.86 9.13
C PHE A 377 -13.05 6.24 7.89
N GLY A 378 -12.14 5.35 7.47
CA GLY A 378 -11.15 5.62 6.44
C GLY A 378 -9.82 6.15 6.98
N THR A 379 -9.49 5.91 8.26
CA THR A 379 -8.17 6.23 8.84
C THR A 379 -7.04 5.58 8.06
N ASP A 380 -7.29 4.37 7.57
CA ASP A 380 -6.43 3.61 6.69
C ASP A 380 -7.26 2.69 5.79
N LEU A 381 -6.71 2.30 4.64
CA LEU A 381 -7.43 1.54 3.61
C LEU A 381 -6.50 0.51 2.98
N SER A 382 -7.04 -0.66 2.63
CA SER A 382 -6.35 -1.65 1.80
C SER A 382 -7.36 -2.43 0.97
N VAL A 383 -6.97 -2.85 -0.24
CA VAL A 383 -7.83 -3.53 -1.23
C VAL A 383 -7.21 -4.88 -1.61
N GLY A 384 -7.98 -5.98 -1.48
CA GLY A 384 -7.52 -7.32 -1.82
C GLY A 384 -8.63 -8.36 -1.81
N ASP A 385 -8.53 -9.41 -2.64
CA ASP A 385 -9.54 -10.47 -2.75
C ASP A 385 -9.39 -11.50 -1.61
N THR A 386 -10.18 -11.33 -0.55
CA THR A 386 -10.09 -12.15 0.67
C THR A 386 -10.72 -13.54 0.54
N ASN A 387 -11.54 -13.77 -0.47
CA ASN A 387 -12.31 -15.01 -0.62
C ASN A 387 -12.02 -15.75 -1.93
N LYS A 388 -11.20 -15.17 -2.81
CA LYS A 388 -10.82 -15.67 -4.13
C LYS A 388 -12.02 -15.80 -5.08
N ASP A 389 -12.90 -14.78 -5.06
CA ASP A 389 -14.04 -14.74 -5.97
C ASP A 389 -13.80 -13.84 -7.19
N GLY A 390 -12.65 -13.19 -7.28
CA GLY A 390 -12.24 -12.31 -8.38
C GLY A 390 -12.72 -10.87 -8.25
N PHE A 391 -13.20 -10.47 -7.07
CA PHE A 391 -13.58 -9.12 -6.72
C PHE A 391 -12.80 -8.70 -5.46
N ALA A 392 -11.99 -7.65 -5.57
CA ALA A 392 -11.23 -7.23 -4.40
C ALA A 392 -12.14 -6.60 -3.34
N ASP A 393 -11.95 -7.02 -2.09
CA ASP A 393 -12.62 -6.48 -0.91
C ASP A 393 -11.90 -5.23 -0.40
N LEU A 394 -12.56 -4.41 0.40
CA LEU A 394 -11.99 -3.21 1.00
C LEU A 394 -11.93 -3.34 2.52
N ALA A 395 -10.72 -3.26 3.09
CA ALA A 395 -10.50 -3.04 4.52
C ALA A 395 -10.48 -1.55 4.82
N ILE A 396 -11.14 -1.16 5.89
CA ILE A 396 -11.30 0.24 6.34
C ILE A 396 -10.95 0.31 7.82
N GLY A 397 -9.92 1.08 8.16
CA GLY A 397 -9.60 1.42 9.54
C GLY A 397 -10.60 2.43 10.10
N VAL A 398 -11.01 2.24 11.36
CA VAL A 398 -11.91 3.12 12.12
C VAL A 398 -11.26 3.34 13.50
N SER A 399 -10.10 3.99 13.50
CA SER A 399 -9.20 4.00 14.66
C SER A 399 -9.70 4.80 15.85
N GLY A 400 -10.69 5.64 15.66
CA GLY A 400 -11.31 6.43 16.72
C GLY A 400 -12.62 5.85 17.25
N GLU A 401 -13.06 4.68 16.78
CA GLU A 401 -14.31 4.03 17.20
C GLU A 401 -14.36 3.81 18.71
N ASP A 402 -15.45 4.24 19.35
CA ASP A 402 -15.73 4.01 20.76
C ASP A 402 -16.31 2.61 20.96
N ILE A 403 -15.66 1.75 21.76
CA ILE A 403 -16.18 0.40 22.03
C ILE A 403 -16.94 0.40 23.36
N GLY A 404 -18.24 0.59 23.26
CA GLY A 404 -19.14 0.73 24.40
C GLY A 404 -18.87 2.01 25.19
N THR A 405 -18.14 1.93 26.31
CA THR A 405 -17.76 3.11 27.12
C THR A 405 -16.26 3.41 27.06
N VAL A 406 -15.53 2.70 26.24
CA VAL A 406 -14.07 2.84 26.08
C VAL A 406 -13.79 3.70 24.86
N PRO A 407 -13.39 4.96 25.03
CA PRO A 407 -13.22 5.87 23.93
C PRO A 407 -11.96 5.58 23.12
N ASP A 408 -12.02 5.83 21.82
CA ASP A 408 -10.91 5.73 20.87
C ASP A 408 -10.20 4.36 20.90
N ALA A 409 -10.93 3.28 21.20
CA ALA A 409 -10.36 1.93 21.24
C ALA A 409 -10.09 1.41 19.82
N GLY A 410 -10.94 1.79 18.87
CA GLY A 410 -10.80 1.52 17.45
C GLY A 410 -11.39 0.19 16.98
N ALA A 411 -11.62 0.13 15.67
CA ALA A 411 -12.17 -1.02 14.96
C ALA A 411 -11.64 -1.07 13.53
N PHE A 412 -11.91 -2.16 12.81
CA PHE A 412 -11.86 -2.19 11.36
C PHE A 412 -13.17 -2.71 10.78
N ILE A 413 -13.40 -2.37 9.52
CA ILE A 413 -14.53 -2.87 8.72
C ILE A 413 -13.97 -3.44 7.41
N VAL A 414 -14.53 -4.58 6.96
CA VAL A 414 -14.29 -5.12 5.61
C VAL A 414 -15.60 -5.07 4.85
N LEU A 415 -15.63 -4.37 3.72
CA LEU A 415 -16.72 -4.40 2.74
C LEU A 415 -16.32 -5.31 1.57
N ARG A 416 -17.32 -5.89 0.90
CA ARG A 416 -17.10 -6.85 -0.18
C ARG A 416 -17.07 -6.19 -1.56
N GLY A 417 -16.13 -6.65 -2.39
CA GLY A 417 -16.21 -6.42 -3.82
C GLY A 417 -17.30 -7.23 -4.51
N ALA A 418 -17.77 -6.77 -5.63
CA ALA A 418 -18.74 -7.44 -6.47
C ALA A 418 -18.79 -6.83 -7.87
N ALA A 419 -19.31 -7.54 -8.88
CA ALA A 419 -19.42 -7.09 -10.27
C ALA A 419 -20.12 -5.73 -10.49
N ARG A 420 -20.71 -5.12 -9.47
CA ARG A 420 -21.30 -3.79 -9.53
C ARG A 420 -20.57 -2.77 -8.65
N GLY A 421 -19.39 -3.15 -8.18
CA GLY A 421 -18.60 -2.40 -7.23
C GLY A 421 -18.83 -2.84 -5.78
N LEU A 422 -18.41 -2.02 -4.86
CA LEU A 422 -18.43 -2.29 -3.43
C LEU A 422 -19.84 -2.54 -2.88
N THR A 423 -19.98 -3.48 -1.93
CA THR A 423 -21.25 -3.82 -1.27
C THR A 423 -21.06 -4.06 0.22
N SER A 424 -22.05 -3.69 1.01
CA SER A 424 -22.13 -4.03 2.44
C SER A 424 -22.66 -5.44 2.71
N THR A 425 -23.12 -6.18 1.68
CA THR A 425 -23.57 -7.56 1.85
C THR A 425 -22.41 -8.46 2.25
N GLY A 426 -22.46 -9.02 3.46
CA GLY A 426 -21.35 -9.83 4.00
C GLY A 426 -20.24 -8.99 4.65
N ALA A 427 -20.50 -7.71 4.92
CA ALA A 427 -19.56 -6.86 5.65
C ALA A 427 -19.19 -7.46 7.02
N LEU A 428 -17.94 -7.29 7.41
CA LEU A 428 -17.40 -7.68 8.70
C LEU A 428 -16.94 -6.43 9.45
N SER A 429 -17.24 -6.34 10.75
CA SER A 429 -16.56 -5.41 11.65
C SER A 429 -15.97 -6.20 12.82
N ALA A 430 -14.77 -5.83 13.25
CA ALA A 430 -14.17 -6.40 14.45
C ALA A 430 -13.29 -5.37 15.19
N ASN A 431 -13.11 -5.63 16.48
CA ASN A 431 -12.26 -4.88 17.39
C ASN A 431 -11.68 -5.85 18.44
N GLN A 432 -10.85 -5.39 19.35
CA GLN A 432 -10.24 -6.22 20.38
C GLN A 432 -11.25 -6.88 21.33
N GLY A 433 -12.48 -6.34 21.46
CA GLY A 433 -13.60 -6.95 22.20
C GLY A 433 -14.34 -8.05 21.45
N THR A 434 -14.04 -8.24 20.17
CA THR A 434 -14.69 -9.27 19.34
C THR A 434 -14.22 -10.67 19.74
N THR A 435 -15.16 -11.61 19.83
CA THR A 435 -14.85 -13.00 20.21
C THR A 435 -13.74 -13.58 19.33
N ARG A 436 -12.71 -14.14 19.97
CA ARG A 436 -11.50 -14.75 19.38
C ARG A 436 -10.46 -13.76 18.86
N VAL A 437 -10.67 -12.47 18.96
CA VAL A 437 -9.61 -11.49 18.76
C VAL A 437 -8.81 -11.39 20.05
N PRO A 438 -7.49 -11.57 20.05
CA PRO A 438 -6.67 -11.43 21.25
C PRO A 438 -6.57 -9.95 21.66
N GLY A 439 -6.27 -9.70 22.94
CA GLY A 439 -6.11 -8.36 23.49
C GLY A 439 -7.24 -7.98 24.46
N THR A 440 -7.21 -6.74 24.86
CA THR A 440 -8.20 -6.10 25.74
C THR A 440 -8.51 -4.73 25.16
N VAL A 441 -9.77 -4.36 25.11
CA VAL A 441 -10.19 -3.04 24.65
C VAL A 441 -9.73 -1.98 25.66
N GLU A 442 -8.83 -1.12 25.30
CA GLU A 442 -8.30 -0.04 26.13
C GLU A 442 -8.51 1.32 25.47
N LYS A 443 -8.54 2.36 26.28
CA LYS A 443 -8.75 3.70 25.79
C LYS A 443 -7.56 4.19 24.97
N GLY A 444 -7.82 4.58 23.72
CA GLY A 444 -6.84 5.22 22.88
C GLY A 444 -5.88 4.26 22.19
N ASP A 445 -6.15 2.96 22.17
CA ASP A 445 -5.33 1.95 21.47
C ASP A 445 -5.28 2.19 19.97
N LYS A 446 -6.35 2.78 19.41
CA LYS A 446 -6.43 3.08 17.98
C LYS A 446 -6.32 1.83 17.09
N PHE A 447 -6.99 0.74 17.50
CA PHE A 447 -7.08 -0.48 16.69
C PHE A 447 -7.71 -0.16 15.32
N GLY A 448 -7.09 -0.65 14.23
CA GLY A 448 -7.41 -0.19 12.88
C GLY A 448 -6.64 1.07 12.47
N GLY A 449 -5.56 1.40 13.18
CA GLY A 449 -4.67 2.52 12.83
C GLY A 449 -3.94 2.32 11.52
N GLN A 450 -3.62 1.04 11.17
CA GLN A 450 -3.26 0.58 9.83
C GLN A 450 -4.02 -0.71 9.54
N VAL A 451 -4.35 -0.93 8.28
CA VAL A 451 -4.91 -2.16 7.73
C VAL A 451 -4.16 -2.50 6.45
N SER A 452 -3.79 -3.78 6.25
CA SER A 452 -3.09 -4.21 5.03
C SER A 452 -3.49 -5.64 4.70
N PHE A 453 -3.86 -5.89 3.44
CA PHE A 453 -4.11 -7.22 2.92
C PHE A 453 -2.81 -7.85 2.41
N THR A 454 -2.58 -9.12 2.71
CA THR A 454 -1.39 -9.87 2.28
C THR A 454 -1.72 -11.36 2.16
N ASP A 455 -1.05 -12.07 1.26
CA ASP A 455 -1.20 -13.52 1.06
C ASP A 455 0.11 -14.28 1.40
N PRO A 456 0.55 -14.29 2.66
CA PRO A 456 1.85 -14.84 3.05
C PRO A 456 1.95 -16.36 2.93
N ASN A 457 0.94 -17.06 2.44
CA ASN A 457 0.91 -18.51 2.20
C ASN A 457 0.60 -18.88 0.75
N ASP A 458 0.44 -17.90 -0.14
CA ASP A 458 0.18 -18.03 -1.58
C ASP A 458 -1.01 -18.98 -1.88
N ASP A 459 -2.10 -18.86 -1.10
CA ASP A 459 -3.32 -19.63 -1.36
C ASP A 459 -4.32 -18.88 -2.25
N GLY A 460 -4.01 -17.66 -2.61
CA GLY A 460 -4.79 -16.73 -3.42
C GLY A 460 -5.95 -16.10 -2.64
N ARG A 461 -5.87 -16.04 -1.30
CA ARG A 461 -6.78 -15.32 -0.42
C ARG A 461 -6.00 -14.40 0.48
N PHE A 462 -6.24 -13.14 0.34
CA PHE A 462 -5.58 -12.15 1.16
C PHE A 462 -6.10 -12.20 2.61
N GLY A 463 -5.21 -12.51 3.55
CA GLY A 463 -5.41 -12.28 4.98
C GLY A 463 -5.36 -10.79 5.30
N LEU A 464 -5.66 -10.41 6.55
CA LEU A 464 -5.67 -9.01 6.96
C LEU A 464 -4.74 -8.80 8.15
N LEU A 465 -3.86 -7.82 8.03
CA LEU A 465 -3.11 -7.23 9.12
C LEU A 465 -3.87 -6.01 9.63
N VAL A 466 -3.95 -5.88 10.94
CA VAL A 466 -4.56 -4.70 11.59
C VAL A 466 -3.63 -4.24 12.70
N SER A 467 -3.27 -2.98 12.73
CA SER A 467 -2.44 -2.45 13.81
C SER A 467 -3.20 -1.60 14.82
N ALA A 468 -2.64 -1.53 15.99
CA ALA A 468 -2.96 -0.57 17.05
C ALA A 468 -1.64 0.08 17.50
N PRO A 469 -1.15 1.13 16.85
CA PRO A 469 0.15 1.71 17.17
C PRO A 469 0.23 2.29 18.59
N SER A 470 -0.91 2.63 19.19
CA SER A 470 -0.99 3.18 20.54
C SER A 470 -1.24 2.13 21.62
N GLU A 471 -1.38 0.86 21.27
CA GLU A 471 -1.56 -0.26 22.20
C GLU A 471 -0.51 -0.25 23.32
N ASN A 472 -0.94 -0.55 24.57
CA ASN A 472 -0.05 -0.60 25.72
C ASN A 472 0.80 0.67 25.95
N THR A 473 0.20 1.83 25.81
CA THR A 473 0.89 3.12 25.98
C THR A 473 1.96 3.36 24.89
N ASN A 474 1.57 3.23 23.62
CA ASN A 474 2.39 3.42 22.42
C ASN A 474 3.48 2.35 22.19
N ASP A 475 3.41 1.19 22.82
CA ASP A 475 4.28 0.07 22.45
C ASP A 475 3.95 -0.41 21.03
N GLY A 476 2.66 -0.48 20.71
CA GLY A 476 2.12 -0.87 19.42
C GLY A 476 2.11 -2.37 19.17
N PHE A 477 1.06 -2.84 18.50
CA PHE A 477 0.86 -4.25 18.13
C PHE A 477 0.23 -4.37 16.74
N VAL A 478 0.41 -5.55 16.14
CA VAL A 478 -0.22 -5.98 14.88
C VAL A 478 -0.99 -7.26 15.12
N TRP A 479 -2.22 -7.34 14.64
CA TRP A 479 -3.07 -8.52 14.60
C TRP A 479 -3.09 -9.11 13.20
N VAL A 480 -3.10 -10.43 13.15
CA VAL A 480 -3.16 -11.21 11.91
C VAL A 480 -4.48 -11.97 11.87
N PHE A 481 -5.24 -11.73 10.83
CA PHE A 481 -6.50 -12.41 10.55
C PHE A 481 -6.37 -13.25 9.27
N SER A 482 -6.72 -14.52 9.36
CA SER A 482 -6.72 -15.38 8.18
C SER A 482 -7.98 -15.16 7.35
N ALA A 483 -7.89 -15.46 6.07
CA ALA A 483 -9.01 -15.49 5.14
C ALA A 483 -9.48 -16.93 4.85
N GLY A 484 -10.71 -17.07 4.39
CA GLY A 484 -11.29 -18.33 3.94
C GLY A 484 -12.29 -18.08 2.82
N THR A 485 -13.03 -19.10 2.39
CA THR A 485 -14.05 -18.97 1.31
C THR A 485 -15.17 -17.96 1.64
N GLY A 486 -15.31 -17.55 2.89
CA GLY A 486 -16.21 -16.49 3.34
C GLY A 486 -15.50 -15.16 3.59
N GLY A 487 -14.22 -15.04 3.23
CA GLY A 487 -13.34 -13.91 3.50
C GLY A 487 -12.72 -13.91 4.88
N ILE A 488 -12.43 -12.75 5.42
CA ILE A 488 -11.73 -12.57 6.70
C ILE A 488 -12.48 -13.23 7.85
N THR A 489 -11.75 -13.89 8.75
CA THR A 489 -12.29 -14.55 9.94
C THR A 489 -11.51 -14.17 11.20
N THR A 490 -12.22 -13.98 12.31
CA THR A 490 -11.60 -13.79 13.65
C THR A 490 -11.11 -15.10 14.26
N SER A 491 -11.48 -16.25 13.68
CA SER A 491 -11.07 -17.56 14.18
C SER A 491 -9.60 -17.83 13.88
N GLY A 492 -8.80 -18.01 14.93
CA GLY A 492 -7.37 -18.27 14.79
C GLY A 492 -6.53 -17.00 14.63
N SER A 493 -7.14 -15.81 14.81
CA SER A 493 -6.36 -14.57 14.86
C SER A 493 -5.35 -14.60 16.01
N TRP A 494 -4.24 -13.95 15.80
CA TRP A 494 -3.16 -13.82 16.76
C TRP A 494 -2.53 -12.42 16.64
N SER A 495 -1.75 -12.01 17.62
CA SER A 495 -1.13 -10.69 17.62
C SER A 495 0.32 -10.73 18.09
N TYR A 496 1.09 -9.74 17.69
CA TYR A 496 2.49 -9.60 18.06
C TYR A 496 2.88 -8.12 18.10
N GLY A 497 3.91 -7.82 18.86
CA GLY A 497 4.58 -6.52 18.90
C GLY A 497 6.10 -6.70 18.84
N ALA A 498 6.86 -5.62 18.93
CA ALA A 498 8.32 -5.62 18.85
C ALA A 498 9.00 -6.59 19.84
N SER A 499 8.38 -6.83 21.00
CA SER A 499 8.88 -7.78 22.02
C SER A 499 8.97 -9.22 21.54
N ALA A 500 8.15 -9.63 20.57
CA ALA A 500 8.19 -10.98 20.01
C ALA A 500 9.53 -11.29 19.32
N PHE A 501 10.28 -10.27 18.94
CA PHE A 501 11.58 -10.36 18.25
C PHE A 501 12.73 -9.81 19.09
N GLY A 502 12.48 -9.50 20.38
CA GLY A 502 13.47 -8.89 21.25
C GLY A 502 13.75 -7.41 20.95
N GLY A 503 12.87 -6.76 20.19
CA GLY A 503 12.94 -5.34 19.89
C GLY A 503 12.53 -4.46 21.07
N PRO A 504 12.83 -3.16 21.04
CA PRO A 504 12.38 -2.21 22.04
C PRO A 504 10.86 -2.03 21.94
N THR A 505 10.20 -1.89 23.10
CA THR A 505 8.73 -1.77 23.17
C THR A 505 8.28 -0.37 23.56
N ALA A 506 8.92 0.24 24.55
CA ALA A 506 8.47 1.51 25.10
C ALA A 506 8.40 2.63 24.06
N ASP A 507 7.22 3.18 23.86
CA ASP A 507 6.91 4.22 22.87
C ASP A 507 7.31 3.81 21.41
N ALA A 508 7.35 2.52 21.11
CA ALA A 508 7.90 2.01 19.84
C ALA A 508 6.98 2.28 18.64
N LEU A 509 5.67 2.46 18.87
CA LEU A 509 4.66 2.64 17.81
C LEU A 509 4.73 1.50 16.77
N TYR A 510 4.88 0.26 17.23
CA TYR A 510 4.99 -0.89 16.34
C TYR A 510 3.70 -1.05 15.49
N GLY A 511 3.87 -1.15 14.17
CA GLY A 511 2.74 -1.17 13.25
C GLY A 511 2.22 0.23 12.86
N ALA A 512 3.01 1.29 13.08
CA ALA A 512 2.65 2.64 12.61
C ALA A 512 2.84 2.86 11.10
N ALA A 513 3.45 1.90 10.43
CA ALA A 513 3.45 1.73 8.98
C ALA A 513 3.51 0.23 8.70
N ILE A 514 2.72 -0.25 7.78
CA ILE A 514 2.73 -1.61 7.23
C ILE A 514 2.74 -1.42 5.73
N ASP A 515 3.53 -2.23 5.04
CA ASP A 515 3.56 -2.21 3.59
C ASP A 515 2.22 -2.70 3.02
N ASP A 516 1.72 -2.04 1.95
CA ASP A 516 0.41 -2.27 1.33
C ASP A 516 0.55 -2.35 -0.20
#